data_47531ee5d1abacd8f4158903844d6ed9
#
_entry.id   47531ee5d1abacd8f4158903844d6ed9
#
_cell.length_a   1.000
_cell.length_b   1.000
_cell.length_c   1.000
_cell.angle_alpha   90.00
_cell.angle_beta   90.00
_cell.angle_gamma   90.00
#
_symmetry.space_group_name_H-M   'P 1'
#
loop_
_entity.id
_entity.type
_entity.pdbx_description
1 polymer ?
#
loop_
_entity_poly.entity_id
_entity_poly.type
_entity_poly.pdbx_seq_one_letter_code
_entity_poly.pdbx_strand_id
1 'polypeptide(L)'
;IRMDRKHDIYISEIEAGKGDYFFVYGQVSSRVDQTNNLHGFITKYANNGDTIWTHTYRHPSFNKEDYFHYVNDLIEEDNGDLTVLGSLAPIGGKNEVWVFRVNSEGCFGTDSCDQFTLADHDVIQPEPSEIKCFPNPTTGKVTLSGLPLNETYNIRIYSIDGRLIVSNKERNPSEIDLSHMNAGIYLIQITGEKANTTLKLIKI
;
A
#
# COMPACT_ATOMS: atom_id res chain seq x y z
N ILE A 1 -30.90 -12.70 9.29
CA ILE A 1 -29.68 -12.05 9.84
C ILE A 1 -30.13 -11.18 11.00
N ARG A 2 -29.74 -11.56 12.23
CA ARG A 2 -30.08 -10.78 13.43
C ARG A 2 -29.02 -9.68 13.56
N MET A 3 -29.30 -8.51 13.02
CA MET A 3 -28.42 -7.35 13.15
C MET A 3 -28.39 -6.89 14.61
N ASP A 4 -27.20 -6.81 15.18
CA ASP A 4 -27.00 -6.19 16.49
C ASP A 4 -27.27 -4.68 16.34
N ARG A 5 -28.08 -4.10 17.23
CA ARG A 5 -28.46 -2.66 17.19
C ARG A 5 -27.28 -1.71 17.44
N LYS A 6 -26.06 -2.25 17.59
CA LYS A 6 -24.84 -1.49 17.87
C LYS A 6 -24.05 -1.09 16.63
N HIS A 7 -24.41 -1.62 15.46
CA HIS A 7 -23.70 -1.37 14.20
C HIS A 7 -24.66 -1.00 13.10
N ASP A 8 -24.34 0.02 12.31
CA ASP A 8 -24.98 0.26 11.02
C ASP A 8 -24.19 -0.47 9.95
N ILE A 9 -24.85 -1.34 9.20
CA ILE A 9 -24.25 -2.11 8.11
C ILE A 9 -24.87 -1.63 6.80
N TYR A 10 -24.00 -1.28 5.85
CA TYR A 10 -24.37 -0.91 4.49
C TYR A 10 -23.77 -1.94 3.54
N ILE A 11 -24.62 -2.72 2.89
CA ILE A 11 -24.20 -3.73 1.92
C ILE A 11 -23.99 -3.05 0.58
N SER A 12 -22.81 -3.22 0.00
CA SER A 12 -22.51 -2.79 -1.37
C SER A 12 -23.06 -3.81 -2.36
N GLU A 13 -22.75 -5.09 -2.16
CA GLU A 13 -23.14 -6.14 -3.09
C GLU A 13 -23.15 -7.53 -2.43
N ILE A 14 -23.75 -8.49 -3.15
CA ILE A 14 -23.75 -9.92 -2.83
C ILE A 14 -23.25 -10.64 -4.09
N GLU A 15 -22.17 -11.41 -3.95
CA GLU A 15 -21.54 -12.11 -5.06
C GLU A 15 -21.43 -13.60 -4.82
N ALA A 16 -21.76 -14.40 -5.84
CA ALA A 16 -21.64 -15.85 -5.78
C ALA A 16 -20.16 -16.26 -5.76
N GLY A 17 -19.76 -17.11 -4.84
CA GLY A 17 -18.45 -17.74 -4.83
C GLY A 17 -18.34 -18.85 -5.88
N LYS A 18 -17.10 -19.31 -6.12
CA LYS A 18 -16.82 -20.43 -7.05
C LYS A 18 -17.25 -21.80 -6.50
N GLY A 19 -17.73 -21.87 -5.26
CA GLY A 19 -18.23 -23.07 -4.59
C GLY A 19 -19.63 -22.89 -4.01
N ASP A 20 -19.99 -23.72 -3.03
CA ASP A 20 -21.31 -23.69 -2.36
C ASP A 20 -21.37 -22.59 -1.28
N TYR A 21 -21.01 -21.36 -1.65
CA TYR A 21 -20.98 -20.18 -0.79
C TYR A 21 -21.15 -18.90 -1.60
N PHE A 22 -21.39 -17.80 -0.90
CA PHE A 22 -21.44 -16.46 -1.47
C PHE A 22 -20.79 -15.44 -0.52
N PHE A 23 -20.43 -14.29 -1.07
CA PHE A 23 -19.87 -13.18 -0.33
C PHE A 23 -20.89 -12.05 -0.19
N VAL A 24 -20.90 -11.40 0.98
CA VAL A 24 -21.63 -10.16 1.23
C VAL A 24 -20.61 -9.14 1.72
N TYR A 25 -20.53 -8.01 1.08
CA TYR A 25 -19.54 -7.00 1.42
C TYR A 25 -20.08 -5.57 1.36
N GLY A 26 -19.34 -4.65 1.97
CA GLY A 26 -19.70 -3.25 2.04
C GLY A 26 -18.98 -2.52 3.16
N GLN A 27 -19.74 -1.81 3.98
CA GLN A 27 -19.22 -1.04 5.10
C GLN A 27 -20.01 -1.25 6.38
N VAL A 28 -19.32 -1.18 7.51
CA VAL A 28 -19.90 -1.28 8.84
C VAL A 28 -19.41 -0.13 9.72
N SER A 29 -20.34 0.51 10.45
CA SER A 29 -19.96 1.51 11.47
C SER A 29 -20.05 0.88 12.86
N SER A 30 -19.06 1.16 13.72
CA SER A 30 -19.15 0.87 15.14
C SER A 30 -19.74 2.07 15.87
N ARG A 31 -20.86 1.86 16.56
CA ARG A 31 -21.43 2.88 17.46
C ARG A 31 -20.92 2.75 18.88
N VAL A 32 -20.06 1.76 19.16
CA VAL A 32 -19.67 1.42 20.53
C VAL A 32 -18.68 2.41 21.12
N ASP A 33 -17.85 3.01 20.27
CA ASP A 33 -16.73 3.86 20.65
C ASP A 33 -16.94 5.35 20.36
N GLN A 34 -18.18 5.75 20.00
CA GLN A 34 -18.54 7.12 19.60
C GLN A 34 -17.69 7.68 18.43
N THR A 35 -16.89 6.86 17.79
CA THR A 35 -16.17 7.21 16.58
C THR A 35 -17.05 6.85 15.38
N ASN A 36 -17.28 7.80 14.48
CA ASN A 36 -18.03 7.55 13.23
C ASN A 36 -17.18 6.78 12.21
N ASN A 37 -16.36 5.83 12.68
CA ASN A 37 -15.44 5.08 11.83
C ASN A 37 -16.21 4.04 11.02
N LEU A 38 -16.18 4.18 9.70
CA LEU A 38 -16.67 3.16 8.80
C LEU A 38 -15.51 2.25 8.37
N HIS A 39 -15.74 0.94 8.50
CA HIS A 39 -14.81 -0.09 8.09
C HIS A 39 -15.39 -0.84 6.91
N GLY A 40 -14.57 -1.16 5.92
CA GLY A 40 -14.94 -2.15 4.93
C GLY A 40 -15.16 -3.50 5.62
N PHE A 41 -16.13 -4.30 5.16
CA PHE A 41 -16.30 -5.66 5.63
C PHE A 41 -16.55 -6.62 4.46
N ILE A 42 -16.20 -7.88 4.68
CA ILE A 42 -16.57 -9.01 3.84
C ILE A 42 -17.04 -10.13 4.77
N THR A 43 -18.16 -10.74 4.43
CA THR A 43 -18.64 -11.96 5.07
C THR A 43 -18.82 -13.04 4.01
N LYS A 44 -18.28 -14.22 4.26
CA LYS A 44 -18.50 -15.43 3.48
C LYS A 44 -19.61 -16.25 4.14
N TYR A 45 -20.62 -16.57 3.39
CA TYR A 45 -21.76 -17.38 3.81
C TYR A 45 -21.82 -18.69 3.02
N ALA A 46 -22.12 -19.78 3.69
CA ALA A 46 -22.56 -21.00 3.01
C ALA A 46 -23.95 -20.80 2.38
N ASN A 47 -24.31 -21.57 1.35
CA ASN A 47 -25.59 -21.44 0.64
C ASN A 47 -26.82 -21.72 1.54
N ASN A 48 -26.64 -22.40 2.68
CA ASN A 48 -27.67 -22.58 3.69
C ASN A 48 -27.88 -21.35 4.60
N GLY A 49 -27.06 -20.30 4.44
CA GLY A 49 -27.12 -19.06 5.21
C GLY A 49 -26.23 -19.01 6.45
N ASP A 50 -25.48 -20.08 6.74
CA ASP A 50 -24.53 -20.07 7.85
C ASP A 50 -23.32 -19.22 7.53
N THR A 51 -22.86 -18.43 8.50
CA THR A 51 -21.63 -17.64 8.36
C THR A 51 -20.41 -18.55 8.42
N ILE A 52 -19.57 -18.52 7.38
CA ILE A 52 -18.28 -19.22 7.37
C ILE A 52 -17.26 -18.34 8.08
N TRP A 53 -17.09 -17.08 7.65
CA TRP A 53 -16.28 -16.09 8.34
C TRP A 53 -16.77 -14.66 8.05
N THR A 54 -16.36 -13.71 8.91
CA THR A 54 -16.59 -12.27 8.74
C THR A 54 -15.34 -11.52 9.16
N HIS A 55 -14.87 -10.63 8.29
CA HIS A 55 -13.73 -9.77 8.58
C HIS A 55 -14.03 -8.32 8.23
N THR A 56 -13.39 -7.40 8.96
CA THR A 56 -13.41 -5.97 8.68
C THR A 56 -12.03 -5.54 8.20
N TYR A 57 -12.00 -4.56 7.29
CA TYR A 57 -10.78 -4.13 6.63
C TYR A 57 -10.57 -2.64 6.77
N ARG A 58 -9.32 -2.26 7.07
CA ARG A 58 -8.85 -0.87 7.14
C ARG A 58 -7.54 -0.75 6.39
N HIS A 59 -7.32 0.39 5.77
CA HIS A 59 -6.01 0.68 5.17
C HIS A 59 -5.00 1.03 6.27
N PRO A 60 -3.81 0.39 6.32
CA PRO A 60 -2.86 0.56 7.42
C PRO A 60 -2.35 1.99 7.60
N SER A 61 -2.12 2.70 6.50
CA SER A 61 -1.58 4.06 6.53
C SER A 61 -2.60 5.14 6.87
N PHE A 62 -3.91 4.81 6.88
CA PHE A 62 -5.00 5.76 7.14
C PHE A 62 -5.78 5.33 8.38
N ASN A 63 -5.05 5.11 9.47
CA ASN A 63 -5.56 4.62 10.75
C ASN A 63 -6.17 5.73 11.62
N LYS A 64 -6.38 6.93 11.08
CA LYS A 64 -6.97 8.05 11.81
C LYS A 64 -8.48 7.96 11.78
N GLU A 65 -9.11 8.45 12.85
CA GLU A 65 -10.56 8.47 13.09
C GLU A 65 -11.38 9.21 12.02
N ASP A 66 -10.70 9.76 11.01
CA ASP A 66 -11.27 10.63 9.98
C ASP A 66 -11.39 9.96 8.60
N TYR A 67 -11.24 8.64 8.49
CA TYR A 67 -11.32 7.93 7.23
C TYR A 67 -12.44 6.90 7.21
N PHE A 68 -13.23 6.94 6.15
CA PHE A 68 -14.21 5.91 5.84
C PHE A 68 -13.59 4.89 4.88
N HIS A 69 -13.69 3.62 5.21
CA HIS A 69 -13.18 2.51 4.40
C HIS A 69 -14.36 1.75 3.84
N TYR A 70 -14.37 1.55 2.54
CA TYR A 70 -15.42 0.84 1.82
C TYR A 70 -14.84 -0.37 1.10
N VAL A 71 -15.58 -1.47 1.08
CA VAL A 71 -15.39 -2.55 0.12
C VAL A 71 -16.46 -2.38 -0.95
N ASN A 72 -16.01 -2.14 -2.18
CA ASN A 72 -16.90 -1.80 -3.30
C ASN A 72 -17.12 -2.99 -4.22
N ASP A 73 -16.10 -3.85 -4.36
CA ASP A 73 -16.11 -4.98 -5.29
C ASP A 73 -15.06 -6.02 -4.86
N LEU A 74 -15.22 -7.27 -5.29
CA LEU A 74 -14.21 -8.32 -5.10
C LEU A 74 -14.22 -9.32 -6.25
N ILE A 75 -13.09 -9.96 -6.45
CA ILE A 75 -12.93 -11.07 -7.40
C ILE A 75 -12.32 -12.24 -6.65
N GLU A 76 -12.94 -13.40 -6.73
CA GLU A 76 -12.37 -14.65 -6.24
C GLU A 76 -11.41 -15.24 -7.28
N GLU A 77 -10.17 -15.45 -6.89
CA GLU A 77 -9.14 -16.09 -7.69
C GLU A 77 -9.35 -17.60 -7.79
N ASP A 78 -8.63 -18.27 -8.70
CA ASP A 78 -8.75 -19.73 -8.86
C ASP A 78 -8.26 -20.54 -7.66
N ASN A 79 -7.36 -19.99 -6.86
CA ASN A 79 -6.88 -20.59 -5.61
C ASN A 79 -7.76 -20.26 -4.38
N GLY A 80 -8.86 -19.54 -4.58
CA GLY A 80 -9.79 -19.13 -3.52
C GLY A 80 -9.42 -17.84 -2.80
N ASP A 81 -8.29 -17.20 -3.12
CA ASP A 81 -7.94 -15.88 -2.61
C ASP A 81 -8.89 -14.82 -3.18
N LEU A 82 -9.00 -13.69 -2.51
CA LEU A 82 -9.83 -12.58 -2.96
C LEU A 82 -8.97 -11.38 -3.30
N THR A 83 -9.15 -10.84 -4.50
CA THR A 83 -8.69 -9.49 -4.86
C THR A 83 -9.84 -8.53 -4.65
N VAL A 84 -9.65 -7.54 -3.81
CA VAL A 84 -10.69 -6.64 -3.31
C VAL A 84 -10.43 -5.22 -3.78
N LEU A 85 -11.46 -4.58 -4.31
CA LEU A 85 -11.49 -3.16 -4.64
C LEU A 85 -12.22 -2.42 -3.53
N GLY A 86 -11.54 -1.49 -2.91
CA GLY A 86 -12.10 -0.60 -1.92
C GLY A 86 -11.93 0.87 -2.27
N SER A 87 -12.53 1.73 -1.49
CA SER A 87 -12.27 3.16 -1.52
C SER A 87 -12.07 3.71 -0.11
N LEU A 88 -11.29 4.77 -0.03
CA LEU A 88 -11.00 5.54 1.17
C LEU A 88 -11.60 6.92 1.00
N ALA A 89 -12.40 7.36 1.95
CA ALA A 89 -12.99 8.70 1.94
C ALA A 89 -12.57 9.45 3.21
N PRO A 90 -11.53 10.30 3.13
CA PRO A 90 -11.17 11.17 4.24
C PRO A 90 -12.23 12.26 4.42
N ILE A 91 -12.55 12.64 5.66
CA ILE A 91 -13.45 13.74 5.94
C ILE A 91 -12.84 15.04 5.38
N GLY A 92 -13.52 15.65 4.40
CA GLY A 92 -13.07 16.88 3.73
C GLY A 92 -11.95 16.70 2.70
N GLY A 93 -11.59 15.46 2.35
CA GLY A 93 -10.58 15.12 1.36
C GLY A 93 -11.17 14.55 0.05
N LYS A 94 -10.28 14.04 -0.80
CA LYS A 94 -10.65 13.33 -2.03
C LYS A 94 -10.69 11.85 -1.77
N ASN A 95 -11.65 11.16 -2.40
CA ASN A 95 -11.71 9.72 -2.35
C ASN A 95 -10.49 9.11 -3.06
N GLU A 96 -9.94 8.07 -2.47
CA GLU A 96 -8.81 7.30 -3.00
C GLU A 96 -9.26 5.87 -3.26
N VAL A 97 -8.64 5.23 -4.24
CA VAL A 97 -8.88 3.81 -4.54
C VAL A 97 -7.92 2.97 -3.71
N TRP A 98 -8.42 1.89 -3.17
CA TRP A 98 -7.67 0.91 -2.39
C TRP A 98 -7.88 -0.47 -2.98
N VAL A 99 -6.80 -1.11 -3.41
CA VAL A 99 -6.82 -2.50 -3.89
C VAL A 99 -5.97 -3.34 -2.95
N PHE A 100 -6.52 -4.46 -2.50
CA PHE A 100 -5.81 -5.37 -1.62
C PHE A 100 -6.19 -6.82 -1.90
N ARG A 101 -5.36 -7.74 -1.42
CA ARG A 101 -5.59 -9.18 -1.57
C ARG A 101 -5.62 -9.84 -0.21
N VAL A 102 -6.53 -10.80 -0.05
CA VAL A 102 -6.64 -11.67 1.12
C VAL A 102 -6.70 -13.12 0.68
N ASN A 103 -6.31 -14.04 1.54
CA ASN A 103 -6.39 -15.47 1.25
C ASN A 103 -7.86 -15.97 1.32
N SER A 104 -8.09 -17.24 1.04
CA SER A 104 -9.42 -17.89 1.04
C SER A 104 -10.16 -17.80 2.38
N GLU A 105 -9.42 -17.59 3.48
CA GLU A 105 -9.96 -17.37 4.82
C GLU A 105 -10.22 -15.89 5.12
N GLY A 106 -10.01 -15.00 4.16
CA GLY A 106 -10.20 -13.56 4.30
C GLY A 106 -9.07 -12.85 5.04
N CYS A 107 -7.89 -13.44 5.18
CA CYS A 107 -6.78 -12.93 5.95
C CYS A 107 -5.69 -12.35 5.07
N PHE A 108 -4.97 -11.32 5.57
CA PHE A 108 -3.75 -10.86 4.95
C PHE A 108 -2.61 -11.85 5.26
N GLY A 109 -2.04 -12.48 4.23
CA GLY A 109 -0.92 -13.40 4.38
C GLY A 109 -1.31 -14.79 4.91
N THR A 110 -0.33 -15.54 5.40
CA THR A 110 -0.46 -16.93 5.86
C THR A 110 -0.74 -17.05 7.36
N ASP A 111 -0.67 -15.97 8.11
CA ASP A 111 -0.82 -15.96 9.55
C ASP A 111 -2.29 -15.86 9.96
N SER A 112 -2.61 -16.43 11.11
CA SER A 112 -3.98 -16.58 11.61
C SER A 112 -4.75 -15.26 11.57
N CYS A 113 -6.01 -15.29 11.13
CA CYS A 113 -6.95 -14.18 11.13
C CYS A 113 -7.27 -13.61 12.51
N ASP A 114 -6.77 -14.19 13.57
CA ASP A 114 -7.10 -13.85 14.96
C ASP A 114 -6.51 -12.52 15.45
N GLN A 115 -5.77 -11.82 14.59
CA GLN A 115 -5.24 -10.51 14.95
C GLN A 115 -5.45 -9.52 13.81
N PHE A 116 -6.68 -9.05 13.63
CA PHE A 116 -6.86 -7.67 13.21
C PHE A 116 -6.64 -6.71 14.38
N THR A 117 -5.58 -6.93 15.13
CA THR A 117 -4.80 -5.81 15.57
C THR A 117 -4.06 -5.37 14.31
N LEU A 118 -4.42 -4.22 13.77
CA LEU A 118 -3.44 -3.35 13.16
C LEU A 118 -2.40 -3.06 14.24
N ALA A 119 -1.69 -4.11 14.66
CA ALA A 119 -0.36 -3.95 15.15
C ALA A 119 0.37 -3.31 13.98
N ASP A 120 0.93 -2.19 14.22
CA ASP A 120 1.92 -1.40 13.56
C ASP A 120 3.07 -2.26 12.96
N HIS A 121 2.72 -3.28 12.16
CA HIS A 121 3.68 -4.14 11.49
C HIS A 121 3.11 -4.65 10.19
N ASP A 122 3.83 -4.31 9.18
CA ASP A 122 3.76 -4.77 7.81
C ASP A 122 2.53 -4.25 7.03
N VAL A 123 2.54 -2.92 6.82
CA VAL A 123 2.64 -2.50 5.43
C VAL A 123 3.42 -3.64 4.77
N ILE A 124 2.82 -4.42 3.84
CA ILE A 124 3.63 -4.92 2.74
C ILE A 124 4.23 -3.63 2.19
N GLN A 125 5.33 -3.23 2.79
CA GLN A 125 6.26 -2.36 2.11
C GLN A 125 6.52 -3.19 0.87
N PRO A 126 6.15 -2.69 -0.32
CA PRO A 126 6.69 -3.30 -1.51
C PRO A 126 8.15 -3.45 -1.14
N GLU A 127 8.67 -4.69 -1.05
CA GLU A 127 10.04 -5.07 -0.73
C GLU A 127 10.86 -3.88 -1.13
N PRO A 128 11.56 -3.15 -0.24
CA PRO A 128 11.97 -1.79 -0.44
C PRO A 128 12.50 -1.74 -1.85
N SER A 129 11.70 -1.20 -2.75
CA SER A 129 11.85 -1.44 -4.20
C SER A 129 13.25 -0.97 -4.46
N GLU A 130 14.14 -1.93 -4.74
CA GLU A 130 15.58 -1.71 -4.76
C GLU A 130 15.80 -0.41 -5.50
N ILE A 131 16.28 0.60 -4.79
CA ILE A 131 16.43 1.92 -5.36
C ILE A 131 17.46 1.77 -6.48
N LYS A 132 17.02 2.06 -7.71
CA LYS A 132 17.82 1.88 -8.92
C LYS A 132 17.99 3.20 -9.64
N CYS A 133 19.14 3.36 -10.29
CA CYS A 133 19.35 4.40 -11.27
C CYS A 133 19.64 3.78 -12.64
N PHE A 134 18.95 4.25 -13.66
CA PHE A 134 19.10 3.77 -15.02
C PHE A 134 18.90 4.88 -16.06
N PRO A 135 19.54 4.77 -17.24
CA PRO A 135 20.50 3.74 -17.62
C PRO A 135 21.82 3.81 -16.83
N ASN A 136 22.43 2.66 -16.60
CA ASN A 136 23.77 2.54 -16.01
C ASN A 136 24.54 1.42 -16.77
N PRO A 137 25.52 1.74 -17.62
CA PRO A 137 26.12 3.08 -17.87
C PRO A 137 25.20 4.11 -18.50
N THR A 138 25.55 5.40 -18.33
CA THR A 138 24.80 6.55 -18.87
C THR A 138 25.68 7.48 -19.68
N THR A 139 25.08 8.18 -20.67
CA THR A 139 25.71 9.29 -21.40
C THR A 139 25.39 10.66 -20.81
N GLY A 140 24.46 10.73 -19.82
CA GLY A 140 24.06 12.01 -19.22
C GLY A 140 23.02 11.87 -18.13
N LYS A 141 21.77 11.70 -18.50
CA LYS A 141 20.67 11.64 -17.54
C LYS A 141 20.40 10.23 -17.05
N VAL A 142 20.00 10.10 -15.80
CA VAL A 142 19.56 8.87 -15.18
C VAL A 142 18.24 9.06 -14.46
N THR A 143 17.36 8.07 -14.56
CA THR A 143 16.11 8.01 -13.82
C THR A 143 16.34 7.27 -12.50
N LEU A 144 15.77 7.79 -11.41
CA LEU A 144 15.68 7.12 -10.13
C LEU A 144 14.34 6.39 -10.00
N SER A 145 14.37 5.16 -9.54
CA SER A 145 13.17 4.38 -9.24
C SER A 145 13.27 3.73 -7.86
N GLY A 146 12.13 3.37 -7.29
CA GLY A 146 12.08 2.71 -5.99
C GLY A 146 12.17 3.64 -4.78
N LEU A 147 12.19 4.95 -4.98
CA LEU A 147 12.15 5.92 -3.88
C LEU A 147 10.71 6.03 -3.33
N PRO A 148 10.52 5.95 -2.00
CA PRO A 148 9.25 6.28 -1.36
C PRO A 148 8.74 7.67 -1.78
N LEU A 149 7.45 7.77 -2.07
CA LEU A 149 6.81 9.02 -2.47
C LEU A 149 6.56 9.95 -1.27
N ASN A 150 6.35 11.25 -1.58
CA ASN A 150 6.03 12.30 -0.62
C ASN A 150 7.14 12.60 0.40
N GLU A 151 8.38 12.32 0.05
CA GLU A 151 9.55 12.56 0.87
C GLU A 151 10.56 13.49 0.21
N THR A 152 11.38 14.13 1.02
CA THR A 152 12.48 14.99 0.57
C THR A 152 13.81 14.28 0.79
N TYR A 153 14.60 14.17 -0.28
CA TYR A 153 15.88 13.49 -0.30
C TYR A 153 17.05 14.44 -0.43
N ASN A 154 18.12 14.15 0.30
CA ASN A 154 19.43 14.72 0.03
C ASN A 154 20.15 13.79 -0.96
N ILE A 155 20.46 14.30 -2.13
CA ILE A 155 21.22 13.61 -3.17
C ILE A 155 22.61 14.17 -3.19
N ARG A 156 23.62 13.32 -2.96
CA ARG A 156 25.03 13.69 -3.01
C ARG A 156 25.75 12.80 -4.01
N ILE A 157 26.54 13.41 -4.87
CA ILE A 157 27.32 12.69 -5.87
C ILE A 157 28.79 12.89 -5.55
N TYR A 158 29.47 11.78 -5.44
CA TYR A 158 30.91 11.73 -5.16
C TYR A 158 31.65 11.11 -6.34
N SER A 159 32.88 11.61 -6.61
CA SER A 159 33.82 10.89 -7.44
C SER A 159 34.34 9.64 -6.72
N ILE A 160 34.98 8.75 -7.47
CA ILE A 160 35.48 7.47 -6.93
C ILE A 160 36.50 7.63 -5.81
N ASP A 161 37.22 8.77 -5.81
CA ASP A 161 38.17 9.17 -4.76
C ASP A 161 37.51 9.81 -3.53
N GLY A 162 36.17 9.84 -3.48
CA GLY A 162 35.39 10.32 -2.35
C GLY A 162 35.16 11.83 -2.30
N ARG A 163 35.55 12.59 -3.32
CA ARG A 163 35.30 14.03 -3.37
C ARG A 163 33.82 14.30 -3.70
N LEU A 164 33.15 15.11 -2.88
CA LEU A 164 31.82 15.60 -3.16
C LEU A 164 31.79 16.52 -4.36
N ILE A 165 30.99 16.21 -5.37
CA ILE A 165 30.85 16.98 -6.62
C ILE A 165 29.51 17.74 -6.62
N VAL A 166 28.42 17.08 -6.25
CA VAL A 166 27.07 17.66 -6.22
C VAL A 166 26.42 17.37 -4.89
N SER A 167 25.70 18.34 -4.35
CA SER A 167 24.78 18.15 -3.22
C SER A 167 23.49 18.91 -3.50
N ASN A 168 22.38 18.19 -3.58
CA ASN A 168 21.06 18.75 -3.85
C ASN A 168 20.05 18.19 -2.87
N LYS A 169 18.98 18.97 -2.59
CA LYS A 169 17.85 18.54 -1.77
C LYS A 169 16.59 18.69 -2.60
N GLU A 170 15.89 17.58 -2.84
CA GLU A 170 14.76 17.54 -3.75
C GLU A 170 13.63 16.68 -3.19
N ARG A 171 12.40 17.10 -3.44
CA ARG A 171 11.20 16.34 -3.08
C ARG A 171 10.82 15.45 -4.24
N ASN A 172 10.68 14.14 -3.98
CA ASN A 172 10.34 13.12 -4.99
C ASN A 172 11.25 13.19 -6.23
N PRO A 173 12.59 13.09 -6.08
CA PRO A 173 13.50 13.15 -7.23
C PRO A 173 13.24 11.98 -8.16
N SER A 174 13.12 12.25 -9.45
CA SER A 174 12.90 11.22 -10.48
C SER A 174 14.03 11.14 -11.50
N GLU A 175 14.84 12.18 -11.63
CA GLU A 175 15.92 12.27 -12.62
C GLU A 175 17.15 12.98 -12.03
N ILE A 176 18.33 12.54 -12.43
CA ILE A 176 19.61 13.22 -12.13
C ILE A 176 20.29 13.52 -13.46
N ASP A 177 20.66 14.78 -13.67
CA ASP A 177 21.42 15.23 -14.86
C ASP A 177 22.91 15.29 -14.57
N LEU A 178 23.65 14.43 -15.27
CA LEU A 178 25.12 14.28 -15.20
C LEU A 178 25.78 14.71 -16.52
N SER A 179 25.04 15.35 -17.43
CA SER A 179 25.53 15.70 -18.77
C SER A 179 26.77 16.59 -18.75
N HIS A 180 26.91 17.39 -17.69
CA HIS A 180 28.06 18.29 -17.48
C HIS A 180 29.25 17.63 -16.81
N MET A 181 29.15 16.35 -16.43
CA MET A 181 30.20 15.60 -15.76
C MET A 181 31.04 14.80 -16.76
N ASN A 182 32.32 14.63 -16.44
CA ASN A 182 33.23 13.83 -17.25
C ASN A 182 32.90 12.33 -17.18
N ALA A 183 33.37 11.57 -18.17
CA ALA A 183 33.29 10.11 -18.11
C ALA A 183 34.04 9.59 -16.86
N GLY A 184 33.46 8.65 -16.16
CA GLY A 184 34.04 8.14 -14.93
C GLY A 184 33.04 7.33 -14.07
N ILE A 185 33.52 6.90 -12.91
CA ILE A 185 32.70 6.20 -11.91
C ILE A 185 32.32 7.19 -10.80
N TYR A 186 31.05 7.21 -10.47
CA TYR A 186 30.48 8.06 -9.44
C TYR A 186 29.70 7.23 -8.42
N LEU A 187 29.62 7.74 -7.19
CA LEU A 187 28.79 7.21 -6.11
C LEU A 187 27.68 8.21 -5.84
N ILE A 188 26.44 7.77 -5.99
CA ILE A 188 25.24 8.58 -5.70
C ILE A 188 24.72 8.14 -4.36
N GLN A 189 24.86 8.98 -3.34
CA GLN A 189 24.26 8.80 -2.03
C GLN A 189 22.91 9.49 -1.99
N ILE A 190 21.87 8.75 -1.61
CA ILE A 190 20.48 9.23 -1.47
C ILE A 190 20.09 9.00 -0.03
N THR A 191 19.75 10.07 0.69
CA THR A 191 19.37 10.02 2.11
C THR A 191 18.05 10.72 2.32
N GLY A 192 17.09 10.05 2.92
CA GLY A 192 15.78 10.55 3.35
C GLY A 192 15.40 9.96 4.69
N GLU A 193 14.19 10.18 5.11
CA GLU A 193 13.66 9.63 6.37
C GLU A 193 13.48 8.11 6.28
N LYS A 194 12.99 7.64 5.12
CA LYS A 194 12.66 6.22 4.88
C LYS A 194 13.63 5.51 3.93
N ALA A 195 14.61 6.22 3.38
CA ALA A 195 15.58 5.64 2.45
C ALA A 195 16.99 6.18 2.69
N ASN A 196 17.94 5.25 2.76
CA ASN A 196 19.37 5.58 2.83
C ASN A 196 20.13 4.55 2.00
N THR A 197 20.64 4.99 0.84
CA THR A 197 21.32 4.10 -0.10
C THR A 197 22.46 4.79 -0.81
N THR A 198 23.40 3.99 -1.33
CA THR A 198 24.49 4.47 -2.20
C THR A 198 24.54 3.60 -3.45
N LEU A 199 24.41 4.24 -4.60
CA LEU A 199 24.41 3.59 -5.91
C LEU A 199 25.70 3.90 -6.63
N LYS A 200 26.27 2.90 -7.31
CA LYS A 200 27.40 3.07 -8.24
C LYS A 200 26.84 3.41 -9.62
N LEU A 201 27.37 4.46 -10.23
CA LEU A 201 27.03 4.90 -11.57
C LEU A 201 28.27 5.00 -12.45
N ILE A 202 28.14 4.59 -13.70
CA ILE A 202 29.16 4.68 -14.73
C ILE A 202 28.71 5.69 -15.77
N LYS A 203 29.46 6.80 -15.91
CA LYS A 203 29.29 7.81 -16.97
C LYS A 203 30.25 7.52 -18.11
N ILE A 204 29.73 7.42 -19.32
CA ILE A 204 30.51 7.23 -20.55
C ILE A 204 30.39 8.41 -21.48
#